data_d897da08bb3cea3667ef9e3e040b599f
#
_entry.id   d897da08bb3cea3667ef9e3e040b599f
#
_cell.length_a   1.000
_cell.length_b   1.000
_cell.length_c   1.000
_cell.angle_alpha   90.00
_cell.angle_beta   90.00
_cell.angle_gamma   90.00
#
_symmetry.space_group_name_H-M   'P 1'
#
loop_
_entity.id
_entity.type
_entity.pdbx_description
1 polymer ?
#
loop_
_entity_poly.entity_id
_entity_poly.type
_entity_poly.pdbx_seq_one_letter_code
_entity_poly.pdbx_strand_id
1 'polypeptide(L)'
;MIESSAHPTLSRPSLTIICPMKNEAGNIDAFFSRLRPILESVVDSYEILCVNDGSSDDTLSRLLLEREKNPHLRIVDLSRNFGKEAALSCGIELATGDAVIPMDADLQHPPEVIPEMIRLWN
;
A
#
# COMPACT_ATOMS: atom_id res chain seq x y z
N MET A 1 -14.06 18.03 -14.27
CA MET A 1 -13.47 18.03 -14.30
C MET A 1 -12.66 17.87 -14.70
N ILE A 2 -12.58 17.97 -14.60
CA ILE A 2 -11.83 17.90 -14.93
C ILE A 2 -10.80 17.78 -15.01
N GLU A 3 -10.71 17.81 -14.87
CA GLU A 3 -9.84 17.74 -14.94
C GLU A 3 -8.83 17.42 -15.09
N SER A 4 -8.85 17.38 -14.99
CA SER A 4 -7.96 17.12 -15.02
C SER A 4 -7.17 16.91 -15.37
N SER A 5 -7.16 17.16 -15.48
CA SER A 5 -6.43 17.02 -15.80
C SER A 5 -5.52 16.93 -16.21
N ALA A 6 -5.44 16.98 -16.16
CA ALA A 6 -4.64 16.92 -16.62
C ALA A 6 -3.43 17.16 -16.57
N HIS A 7 -2.62 16.99 -16.52
CA HIS A 7 -1.47 17.09 -16.60
C HIS A 7 -0.63 16.20 -16.64
N PRO A 8 -0.65 16.21 -16.85
CA PRO A 8 0.03 15.39 -16.87
C PRO A 8 1.03 14.69 -17.38
N THR A 9 1.29 14.71 -18.35
CA THR A 9 2.37 13.96 -18.93
C THR A 9 3.72 14.13 -18.26
N LEU A 10 3.86 15.18 -17.49
CA LEU A 10 5.14 15.45 -16.80
C LEU A 10 5.16 14.93 -15.39
N SER A 11 4.01 14.52 -14.88
CA SER A 11 3.94 14.02 -13.53
C SER A 11 4.45 12.59 -13.46
N ARG A 12 4.94 12.22 -12.30
CA ARG A 12 5.27 10.85 -12.01
C ARG A 12 3.98 10.03 -11.92
N PRO A 13 4.05 8.72 -12.14
CA PRO A 13 2.85 7.88 -12.00
C PRO A 13 2.35 7.90 -10.57
N SER A 14 1.05 7.78 -10.42
CA SER A 14 0.50 7.50 -9.11
C SER A 14 0.67 6.02 -8.82
N LEU A 15 0.83 5.68 -7.55
CA LEU A 15 1.21 4.33 -7.15
C LEU A 15 0.28 3.80 -6.06
N THR A 16 -0.15 2.57 -6.19
CA THR A 16 -0.82 1.85 -5.11
C THR A 16 0.09 0.72 -4.64
N ILE A 17 0.40 0.73 -3.35
CA ILE A 17 1.03 -0.42 -2.69
C ILE A 17 -0.09 -1.24 -2.09
N ILE A 18 -0.18 -2.52 -2.45
CA ILE A 18 -1.16 -3.43 -1.86
C ILE A 18 -0.43 -4.33 -0.88
N CYS A 19 -0.84 -4.30 0.37
CA CYS A 19 -0.23 -5.12 1.40
C CYS A 19 -1.29 -5.99 2.06
N PRO A 20 -1.40 -7.26 1.66
CA PRO A 20 -2.27 -8.19 2.39
C PRO A 20 -1.62 -8.51 3.72
N MET A 21 -2.40 -8.51 4.77
CA MET A 21 -1.90 -8.72 6.13
C MET A 21 -2.72 -9.76 6.84
N LYS A 22 -2.02 -10.66 7.52
CA LYS A 22 -2.65 -11.59 8.45
C LYS A 22 -1.71 -11.78 9.61
N ASN A 23 -2.12 -11.30 10.80
CA ASN A 23 -1.33 -11.42 12.02
C ASN A 23 0.05 -10.78 11.86
N GLU A 24 0.05 -9.52 11.40
CA GLU A 24 1.28 -8.78 11.13
C GLU A 24 1.48 -7.63 12.11
N ALA A 25 0.82 -7.65 13.27
CA ALA A 25 0.87 -6.54 14.22
C ALA A 25 2.29 -6.11 14.55
N GLY A 26 3.21 -7.07 14.70
CA GLY A 26 4.59 -6.76 15.06
C GLY A 26 5.41 -6.12 13.95
N ASN A 27 4.91 -6.13 12.72
CA ASN A 27 5.67 -5.60 11.58
C ASN A 27 5.19 -4.24 11.10
N ILE A 28 4.04 -3.77 11.61
CA ILE A 28 3.39 -2.58 11.05
C ILE A 28 4.25 -1.34 11.18
N ASP A 29 4.80 -1.08 12.36
CA ASP A 29 5.61 0.13 12.56
C ASP A 29 6.82 0.16 11.66
N ALA A 30 7.57 -0.95 11.58
CA ALA A 30 8.76 -1.02 10.74
C ALA A 30 8.41 -0.90 9.27
N PHE A 31 7.31 -1.53 8.85
CA PHE A 31 6.88 -1.49 7.47
C PHE A 31 6.63 -0.05 7.01
N PHE A 32 5.82 0.69 7.75
CA PHE A 32 5.49 2.06 7.36
C PHE A 32 6.67 3.00 7.52
N SER A 33 7.49 2.81 8.55
CA SER A 33 8.68 3.65 8.77
C SER A 33 9.65 3.57 7.61
N ARG A 34 9.77 2.41 6.97
CA ARG A 34 10.67 2.25 5.83
C ARG A 34 10.01 2.64 4.52
N LEU A 35 8.73 2.33 4.36
CA LEU A 35 8.04 2.50 3.09
C LEU A 35 7.74 3.96 2.77
N ARG A 36 7.23 4.72 3.76
CA ARG A 36 6.76 6.06 3.50
C ARG A 36 7.81 7.01 2.93
N PRO A 37 9.02 7.09 3.52
CA PRO A 37 10.03 8.01 2.95
C PRO A 37 10.38 7.68 1.51
N ILE A 38 10.41 6.40 1.17
CA ILE A 38 10.74 5.97 -0.19
C ILE A 38 9.64 6.40 -1.14
N LEU A 39 8.38 6.17 -0.80
CA LEU A 39 7.27 6.58 -1.66
C LEU A 39 7.26 8.09 -1.85
N GLU A 40 7.49 8.84 -0.79
CA GLU A 40 7.49 10.29 -0.88
C GLU A 40 8.61 10.82 -1.76
N SER A 41 9.69 10.05 -1.91
CA SER A 41 10.82 10.49 -2.73
C SER A 41 10.68 10.15 -4.20
N VAL A 42 9.81 9.21 -4.58
CA VAL A 42 9.79 8.70 -5.96
C VAL A 42 8.49 8.95 -6.70
N VAL A 43 7.40 9.25 -6.00
CA VAL A 43 6.11 9.51 -6.66
C VAL A 43 5.49 10.75 -6.06
N ASP A 44 4.64 11.40 -6.86
CA ASP A 44 3.93 12.60 -6.40
C ASP A 44 2.65 12.23 -5.68
N SER A 45 2.09 11.07 -5.99
CA SER A 45 0.83 10.63 -5.42
C SER A 45 0.88 9.13 -5.18
N TYR A 46 0.44 8.71 -4.00
CA TYR A 46 0.41 7.28 -3.70
C TYR A 46 -0.67 6.98 -2.67
N GLU A 47 -1.08 5.73 -2.65
CA GLU A 47 -1.88 5.17 -1.58
C GLU A 47 -1.26 3.85 -1.14
N ILE A 48 -1.43 3.52 0.13
CA ILE A 48 -1.05 2.23 0.66
C ILE A 48 -2.35 1.55 1.06
N LEU A 49 -2.65 0.43 0.42
CA LEU A 49 -3.90 -0.27 0.63
C LEU A 49 -3.60 -1.56 1.39
N CYS A 50 -3.91 -1.57 2.68
CA CYS A 50 -3.71 -2.73 3.51
C CYS A 50 -5.00 -3.52 3.59
N VAL A 51 -4.94 -4.78 3.22
CA VAL A 51 -6.10 -5.67 3.28
C VAL A 51 -5.89 -6.62 4.44
N ASN A 52 -6.65 -6.40 5.52
CA ASN A 52 -6.56 -7.23 6.71
C ASN A 52 -7.37 -8.49 6.48
N ASP A 53 -6.70 -9.62 6.33
CA ASP A 53 -7.29 -10.87 5.91
C ASP A 53 -7.62 -11.75 7.12
N GLY A 54 -8.51 -11.25 7.97
CA GLY A 54 -9.01 -12.03 9.10
C GLY A 54 -7.98 -12.27 10.18
N SER A 55 -7.20 -11.23 10.55
CA SER A 55 -6.21 -11.36 11.61
C SER A 55 -6.88 -11.61 12.96
N SER A 56 -6.22 -12.42 13.80
CA SER A 56 -6.69 -12.69 15.16
C SER A 56 -5.90 -11.89 16.20
N ASP A 57 -4.85 -11.17 15.79
CA ASP A 57 -4.04 -10.34 16.68
C ASP A 57 -4.44 -8.86 16.56
N ASP A 58 -3.56 -7.94 16.98
CA ASP A 58 -3.80 -6.51 17.00
C ASP A 58 -3.60 -5.83 15.64
N THR A 59 -3.52 -6.59 14.55
CA THR A 59 -3.21 -6.00 13.23
C THR A 59 -4.17 -4.86 12.89
N LEU A 60 -5.47 -5.08 13.00
CA LEU A 60 -6.43 -4.03 12.64
C LEU A 60 -6.28 -2.80 13.53
N SER A 61 -6.14 -2.98 14.84
CA SER A 61 -5.98 -1.86 15.76
C SER A 61 -4.76 -1.04 15.42
N ARG A 62 -3.65 -1.71 15.09
CA ARG A 62 -2.42 -1.03 14.73
C ARG A 62 -2.54 -0.29 13.41
N LEU A 63 -3.25 -0.86 12.44
CA LEU A 63 -3.49 -0.18 11.17
C LEU A 63 -4.35 1.07 11.38
N LEU A 64 -5.35 1.00 12.21
CA LEU A 64 -6.19 2.15 12.49
C LEU A 64 -5.41 3.29 13.13
N LEU A 65 -4.48 2.96 14.04
CA LEU A 65 -3.60 3.95 14.64
C LEU A 65 -2.67 4.56 13.60
N GLU A 66 -2.12 3.73 12.72
CA GLU A 66 -1.25 4.24 11.66
C GLU A 66 -1.99 5.19 10.73
N ARG A 67 -3.26 4.89 10.43
CA ARG A 67 -4.05 5.73 9.53
C ARG A 67 -4.26 7.14 10.09
N GLU A 68 -4.31 7.29 11.40
CA GLU A 68 -4.48 8.60 12.01
C GLU A 68 -3.33 9.55 11.65
N LYS A 69 -2.13 9.03 11.45
CA LYS A 69 -0.97 9.85 11.11
C LYS A 69 -0.51 9.67 9.67
N ASN A 70 -1.22 8.85 8.89
CA ASN A 70 -0.85 8.58 7.51
C ASN A 70 -2.10 8.68 6.62
N PRO A 71 -2.35 9.86 6.04
CA PRO A 71 -3.58 10.06 5.24
C PRO A 71 -3.59 9.26 3.94
N HIS A 72 -2.47 8.67 3.54
CA HIS A 72 -2.40 7.88 2.32
C HIS A 72 -2.79 6.41 2.56
N LEU A 73 -3.03 6.04 3.81
CA LEU A 73 -3.36 4.66 4.15
C LEU A 73 -4.85 4.41 4.02
N ARG A 74 -5.18 3.38 3.26
CA ARG A 74 -6.55 2.84 3.17
C ARG A 74 -6.54 1.44 3.74
N ILE A 75 -7.59 1.09 4.46
CA ILE A 75 -7.69 -0.20 5.13
C ILE A 75 -8.94 -0.91 4.63
N VAL A 76 -8.79 -2.16 4.22
CA VAL A 76 -9.91 -3.05 3.95
C VAL A 76 -9.87 -4.17 4.98
N ASP A 77 -10.93 -4.31 5.73
CA ASP A 77 -11.01 -5.32 6.79
C ASP A 77 -11.95 -6.42 6.34
N LEU A 78 -11.39 -7.55 5.95
CA LEU A 78 -12.20 -8.68 5.52
C LEU A 78 -12.83 -9.37 6.73
N SER A 79 -14.05 -9.88 6.54
CA SER A 79 -14.82 -10.46 7.64
C SER A 79 -14.20 -11.74 8.20
N ARG A 80 -13.32 -12.38 7.45
CA ARG A 80 -12.63 -13.59 7.86
C ARG A 80 -11.44 -13.81 6.97
N ASN A 81 -10.66 -14.84 7.25
CA ASN A 81 -9.52 -15.20 6.43
C ASN A 81 -10.00 -15.84 5.12
N PHE A 82 -9.79 -15.15 4.01
CA PHE A 82 -10.11 -15.66 2.68
C PHE A 82 -8.88 -16.14 1.92
N GLY A 83 -7.68 -15.87 2.44
CA GLY A 83 -6.44 -16.26 1.80
C GLY A 83 -5.75 -15.08 1.13
N LYS A 84 -4.43 -15.20 0.99
CA LYS A 84 -3.60 -14.12 0.45
C LYS A 84 -4.00 -13.73 -0.97
N GLU A 85 -4.32 -14.72 -1.80
CA GLU A 85 -4.69 -14.42 -3.19
C GLU A 85 -5.99 -13.65 -3.27
N ALA A 86 -6.97 -14.00 -2.43
CA ALA A 86 -8.23 -13.27 -2.38
C ALA A 86 -8.01 -11.85 -1.88
N ALA A 87 -7.14 -11.68 -0.88
CA ALA A 87 -6.83 -10.35 -0.36
C ALA A 87 -6.14 -9.50 -1.43
N LEU A 88 -5.21 -10.06 -2.18
CA LEU A 88 -4.56 -9.35 -3.28
C LEU A 88 -5.56 -8.96 -4.36
N SER A 89 -6.46 -9.87 -4.73
CA SER A 89 -7.47 -9.58 -5.74
C SER A 89 -8.37 -8.44 -5.31
N CYS A 90 -8.77 -8.44 -4.04
CA CYS A 90 -9.56 -7.36 -3.47
C CYS A 90 -8.83 -6.03 -3.58
N GLY A 91 -7.54 -6.03 -3.21
CA GLY A 91 -6.74 -4.82 -3.29
C GLY A 91 -6.59 -4.31 -4.72
N ILE A 92 -6.39 -5.21 -5.67
CA ILE A 92 -6.25 -4.82 -7.07
C ILE A 92 -7.53 -4.14 -7.57
N GLU A 93 -8.68 -4.67 -7.21
CA GLU A 93 -9.96 -4.07 -7.63
C GLU A 93 -10.16 -2.68 -7.04
N LEU A 94 -9.65 -2.44 -5.84
CA LEU A 94 -9.84 -1.17 -5.15
C LEU A 94 -8.72 -0.17 -5.40
N ALA A 95 -7.64 -0.58 -6.05
CA ALA A 95 -6.49 0.27 -6.30
C ALA A 95 -6.84 1.40 -7.26
N THR A 96 -6.36 2.59 -6.97
CA THR A 96 -6.60 3.76 -7.81
C THR A 96 -5.36 4.28 -8.51
N GLY A 97 -4.19 3.74 -8.19
CA GLY A 97 -2.94 4.19 -8.79
C GLY A 97 -2.76 3.72 -10.22
N ASP A 98 -1.92 4.45 -10.96
CA ASP A 98 -1.56 4.07 -12.33
C ASP A 98 -0.74 2.79 -12.34
N ALA A 99 0.07 2.58 -11.32
CA ALA A 99 0.85 1.37 -11.14
C ALA A 99 0.49 0.74 -9.79
N VAL A 100 0.57 -0.57 -9.70
CA VAL A 100 0.23 -1.32 -8.50
C VAL A 100 1.38 -2.24 -8.15
N ILE A 101 1.85 -2.16 -6.92
CA ILE A 101 2.93 -3.01 -6.43
C ILE A 101 2.46 -3.75 -5.18
N PRO A 102 2.38 -5.08 -5.21
CA PRO A 102 2.09 -5.84 -3.98
C PRO A 102 3.36 -5.96 -3.13
N MET A 103 3.21 -5.84 -1.83
CA MET A 103 4.32 -5.99 -0.89
C MET A 103 3.84 -6.71 0.36
N ASP A 104 4.72 -7.51 0.96
CA ASP A 104 4.45 -8.15 2.23
C ASP A 104 4.95 -7.28 3.38
N ALA A 105 4.20 -7.29 4.48
CA ALA A 105 4.52 -6.44 5.64
C ALA A 105 5.80 -6.87 6.36
N ASP A 106 6.23 -8.11 6.17
CA ASP A 106 7.43 -8.62 6.83
C ASP A 106 8.72 -8.18 6.14
N LEU A 107 8.62 -7.36 5.11
CA LEU A 107 9.75 -6.76 4.40
C LEU A 107 10.68 -7.78 3.73
N GLN A 108 10.13 -8.93 3.34
CA GLN A 108 10.89 -9.89 2.54
C GLN A 108 11.36 -9.26 1.24
N HIS A 109 10.55 -8.35 0.68
CA HIS A 109 10.94 -7.54 -0.46
C HIS A 109 11.20 -6.15 0.06
N PRO A 110 12.45 -5.71 0.11
CA PRO A 110 12.74 -4.41 0.72
C PRO A 110 12.10 -3.27 -0.07
N PRO A 111 11.51 -2.31 0.63
CA PRO A 111 10.90 -1.15 -0.05
C PRO A 111 11.89 -0.40 -0.94
N GLU A 112 13.16 -0.54 -0.68
CA GLU A 112 14.20 0.14 -1.45
C GLU A 112 14.25 -0.30 -2.91
N VAL A 113 13.57 -1.38 -3.29
CA VAL A 113 13.47 -1.76 -4.71
C VAL A 113 12.46 -0.90 -5.48
N ILE A 114 11.59 -0.18 -4.80
CA ILE A 114 10.53 0.59 -5.46
C ILE A 114 11.10 1.65 -6.42
N PRO A 115 12.11 2.45 -6.05
CA PRO A 115 12.66 3.42 -6.99
C PRO A 115 13.11 2.77 -8.30
N GLU A 116 13.74 1.61 -8.23
CA GLU A 116 14.17 0.91 -9.44
C GLU A 116 12.98 0.42 -10.26
N MET A 117 11.95 -0.10 -9.60
CA MET A 117 10.75 -0.55 -10.29
C MET A 117 10.05 0.60 -11.01
N ILE A 118 9.96 1.75 -10.37
CA ILE A 118 9.35 2.93 -10.98
C ILE A 118 10.18 3.39 -12.18
N ARG A 119 11.50 3.39 -12.05
CA ARG A 119 12.38 3.78 -13.13
C ARG A 119 12.18 2.89 -14.36
N LEU A 120 12.07 1.58 -14.13
CA LEU A 120 11.89 0.62 -15.23
C LEU A 120 10.50 0.74 -15.85
N TRP A 121 9.49 1.11 -15.05
CA TRP A 121 8.13 1.24 -15.56
C TRP A 121 7.99 2.44 -16.48
N ASN A 122 8.68 3.52 -16.17
CA ASN A 122 8.66 4.70 -17.03
C ASN A 122 9.50 4.48 -18.30
#